data_fd84ce43da031f580dc4040c60ca4423
#
_entry.id   fd84ce43da031f580dc4040c60ca4423
#
_cell.length_a   1.000
_cell.length_b   1.000
_cell.length_c   1.000
_cell.angle_alpha   90.00
_cell.angle_beta   90.00
_cell.angle_gamma   90.00
#
_symmetry.space_group_name_H-M   'P 1'
#
loop_
_entity.id
_entity.type
_entity.pdbx_description
1 polymer ?
#
loop_
_entity_poly.entity_id
_entity_poly.type
_entity_poly.pdbx_seq_one_letter_code
_entity_poly.pdbx_strand_id
1 'polypeptide(L)'
;SFEALLRWQHPTHGLVSVGLYPQVFENQGLSARIGRLVAEFALSQAAQWLHDDVPFARVAINVTAADFVLNAFPENLAERMARHGLLPQHVGVEVTEGMFLGRTAVSVLSGLHDIHKMGCEISFDDFGTGYASLMHLKLPIDRLKIDRSFVTGIENDPTNAAIVRAIADL
;
A
#
# COMPACT_ATOMS: atom_id res chain seq x y z
N SER A 1 7.67 -11.06 4.96
CA SER A 1 7.13 -9.69 4.88
C SER A 1 5.89 -9.58 5.74
N PHE A 2 5.64 -8.38 6.26
CA PHE A 2 4.45 -8.04 7.03
C PHE A 2 3.74 -6.88 6.34
N GLU A 3 2.43 -6.77 6.54
CA GLU A 3 1.61 -5.64 6.11
C GLU A 3 1.12 -4.87 7.34
N ALA A 4 1.27 -3.56 7.33
CA ALA A 4 0.77 -2.68 8.38
C ALA A 4 -0.71 -2.37 8.16
N LEU A 5 -1.56 -2.99 8.95
CA LEU A 5 -3.00 -2.83 8.85
C LEU A 5 -3.54 -1.91 9.94
N LEU A 6 -4.06 -0.76 9.55
CA LEU A 6 -4.69 0.19 10.47
C LEU A 6 -5.90 -0.44 11.20
N ARG A 7 -5.94 -0.23 12.50
CA ARG A 7 -7.07 -0.58 13.37
C ARG A 7 -7.41 0.61 14.25
N TRP A 8 -8.68 0.80 14.53
CA TRP A 8 -9.16 1.83 15.44
C TRP A 8 -9.60 1.23 16.75
N GLN A 9 -8.98 1.65 17.86
CA GLN A 9 -9.46 1.32 19.20
C GLN A 9 -10.69 2.19 19.51
N HIS A 10 -11.87 1.68 19.14
CA HIS A 10 -13.12 2.41 19.34
C HIS A 10 -13.56 2.34 20.82
N PRO A 11 -14.06 3.44 21.43
CA PRO A 11 -14.41 3.46 22.84
C PRO A 11 -15.45 2.41 23.27
N THR A 12 -16.38 2.06 22.38
CA THR A 12 -17.49 1.15 22.68
C THR A 12 -17.46 -0.17 21.88
N HIS A 13 -16.77 -0.20 20.72
CA HIS A 13 -16.76 -1.36 19.82
C HIS A 13 -15.44 -2.14 19.85
N GLY A 14 -14.49 -1.74 20.71
CA GLY A 14 -13.17 -2.38 20.78
C GLY A 14 -12.33 -2.12 19.54
N LEU A 15 -11.56 -3.11 19.13
CA LEU A 15 -10.66 -2.99 17.98
C LEU A 15 -11.42 -3.19 16.66
N VAL A 16 -11.50 -2.14 15.84
CA VAL A 16 -12.26 -2.12 14.59
C VAL A 16 -11.36 -1.93 13.38
N SER A 17 -11.71 -2.62 12.29
CA SER A 17 -11.06 -2.44 10.99
C SER A 17 -11.56 -1.17 10.32
N VAL A 18 -10.68 -0.46 9.62
CA VAL A 18 -11.03 0.74 8.83
C VAL A 18 -12.03 0.48 7.70
N GLY A 19 -12.11 -0.74 7.20
CA GLY A 19 -13.13 -1.13 6.21
C GLY A 19 -14.57 -0.91 6.68
N LEU A 20 -14.81 -0.76 7.99
CA LEU A 20 -16.11 -0.39 8.55
C LEU A 20 -16.37 1.13 8.53
N TYR A 21 -15.36 1.94 8.22
CA TYR A 21 -15.45 3.40 8.21
C TYR A 21 -14.75 4.00 6.97
N PRO A 22 -15.12 3.59 5.75
CA PRO A 22 -14.47 4.04 4.52
C PRO A 22 -14.55 5.55 4.32
N GLN A 23 -15.59 6.20 4.87
CA GLN A 23 -15.82 7.65 4.80
C GLN A 23 -14.65 8.48 5.36
N VAL A 24 -13.84 7.90 6.25
CA VAL A 24 -12.63 8.55 6.79
C VAL A 24 -11.64 8.88 5.69
N PHE A 25 -11.57 8.06 4.65
CA PHE A 25 -10.65 8.25 3.52
C PHE A 25 -11.22 9.13 2.40
N GLU A 26 -12.52 9.42 2.42
CA GLU A 26 -13.14 10.39 1.52
C GLU A 26 -12.68 11.83 1.84
N ASN A 27 -12.36 12.11 3.11
CA ASN A 27 -11.75 13.37 3.52
C ASN A 27 -10.23 13.31 3.33
N GLN A 28 -9.71 13.95 2.28
CA GLN A 28 -8.30 13.94 1.93
C GLN A 28 -7.39 14.40 3.08
N GLY A 29 -7.77 15.45 3.82
CA GLY A 29 -6.98 15.95 4.93
C GLY A 29 -6.87 14.95 6.09
N LEU A 30 -7.96 14.25 6.39
CA LEU A 30 -7.97 13.20 7.42
C LEU A 30 -7.22 11.97 6.95
N SER A 31 -7.43 11.53 5.70
CA SER A 31 -6.70 10.43 5.06
C SER A 31 -5.19 10.67 5.13
N ALA A 32 -4.71 11.83 4.72
CA ALA A 32 -3.29 12.18 4.77
C ALA A 32 -2.72 12.22 6.21
N ARG A 33 -3.51 12.65 7.20
CA ARG A 33 -3.09 12.59 8.62
C ARG A 33 -2.96 11.17 9.13
N ILE A 34 -3.90 10.31 8.76
CA ILE A 34 -3.88 8.88 9.10
C ILE A 34 -2.69 8.21 8.43
N GLY A 35 -2.45 8.46 7.14
CA GLY A 35 -1.31 7.91 6.42
C GLY A 35 0.02 8.23 7.10
N ARG A 36 0.19 9.49 7.56
CA ARG A 36 1.39 9.88 8.33
C ARG A 36 1.56 9.09 9.63
N LEU A 37 0.47 8.85 10.37
CA LEU A 37 0.50 8.07 11.60
C LEU A 37 0.82 6.60 11.34
N VAL A 38 0.18 6.01 10.33
CA VAL A 38 0.43 4.61 9.95
C VAL A 38 1.89 4.42 9.54
N ALA A 39 2.43 5.30 8.70
CA ALA A 39 3.83 5.24 8.29
C ALA A 39 4.77 5.35 9.50
N GLU A 40 4.52 6.29 10.42
CA GLU A 40 5.35 6.43 11.63
C GLU A 40 5.33 5.18 12.50
N PHE A 41 4.14 4.63 12.79
CA PHE A 41 4.03 3.41 13.60
C PHE A 41 4.66 2.20 12.93
N ALA A 42 4.42 2.00 11.63
CA ALA A 42 4.97 0.87 10.89
C ALA A 42 6.51 0.90 10.85
N LEU A 43 7.10 2.07 10.56
CA LEU A 43 8.55 2.22 10.49
C LEU A 43 9.20 2.15 11.86
N SER A 44 8.59 2.74 12.90
CA SER A 44 9.07 2.61 14.28
C SER A 44 9.08 1.15 14.73
N GLN A 45 8.02 0.39 14.42
CA GLN A 45 7.95 -1.03 14.75
C GLN A 45 8.99 -1.85 13.98
N ALA A 46 9.19 -1.56 12.68
CA ALA A 46 10.23 -2.20 11.89
C ALA A 46 11.63 -1.95 12.45
N ALA A 47 11.91 -0.72 12.88
CA ALA A 47 13.19 -0.37 13.53
C ALA A 47 13.37 -1.14 14.85
N GLN A 48 12.31 -1.26 15.66
CA GLN A 48 12.35 -2.05 16.88
C GLN A 48 12.67 -3.51 16.59
N TRP A 49 12.05 -4.11 15.55
CA TRP A 49 12.33 -5.48 15.14
C TRP A 49 13.79 -5.67 14.69
N LEU A 50 14.38 -4.69 14.00
CA LEU A 50 15.81 -4.75 13.66
C LEU A 50 16.68 -4.70 14.91
N HIS A 51 16.32 -3.84 15.88
CA HIS A 51 17.03 -3.74 17.15
C HIS A 51 16.97 -5.03 17.98
N ASP A 52 15.82 -5.70 17.93
CA ASP A 52 15.55 -6.92 18.72
C ASP A 52 15.93 -8.21 17.96
N ASP A 53 16.63 -8.10 16.83
CA ASP A 53 17.02 -9.21 15.95
C ASP A 53 15.84 -10.10 15.51
N VAL A 54 14.63 -9.52 15.41
CA VAL A 54 13.45 -10.21 14.89
C VAL A 54 13.57 -10.34 13.38
N PRO A 55 13.58 -11.56 12.81
CA PRO A 55 13.76 -11.72 11.37
C PRO A 55 12.52 -11.27 10.60
N PHE A 56 12.68 -10.27 9.75
CA PHE A 56 11.68 -9.88 8.75
C PHE A 56 12.37 -9.40 7.47
N ALA A 57 11.71 -9.58 6.35
CA ALA A 57 12.22 -9.06 5.08
C ALA A 57 11.78 -7.61 4.88
N ARG A 58 10.49 -7.32 5.12
CA ARG A 58 9.90 -6.02 4.77
C ARG A 58 8.61 -5.78 5.56
N VAL A 59 8.31 -4.49 5.80
CA VAL A 59 7.00 -4.00 6.26
C VAL A 59 6.36 -3.19 5.14
N ALA A 60 5.19 -3.59 4.68
CA ALA A 60 4.40 -2.90 3.68
C ALA A 60 3.42 -1.91 4.34
N ILE A 61 3.27 -0.74 3.73
CA ILE A 61 2.41 0.35 4.18
C ILE A 61 1.39 0.64 3.08
N ASN A 62 0.11 0.57 3.42
CA ASN A 62 -0.96 1.02 2.54
C ASN A 62 -0.96 2.54 2.44
N VAL A 63 -0.95 3.07 1.22
CA VAL A 63 -0.98 4.51 0.94
C VAL A 63 -2.23 4.89 0.16
N THR A 64 -2.55 6.18 0.18
CA THR A 64 -3.66 6.77 -0.57
C THR A 64 -3.16 7.89 -1.49
N ALA A 65 -3.96 8.31 -2.46
CA ALA A 65 -3.62 9.47 -3.31
C ALA A 65 -3.38 10.75 -2.48
N ALA A 66 -4.07 10.91 -1.34
CA ALA A 66 -3.90 12.04 -0.46
C ALA A 66 -2.49 12.15 0.15
N ASP A 67 -1.81 11.03 0.33
CA ASP A 67 -0.44 11.00 0.85
C ASP A 67 0.52 11.67 -0.14
N PHE A 68 0.36 11.42 -1.43
CA PHE A 68 1.19 12.00 -2.48
C PHE A 68 0.89 13.48 -2.73
N VAL A 69 -0.38 13.88 -2.61
CA VAL A 69 -0.80 15.26 -2.90
C VAL A 69 -0.54 16.22 -1.73
N LEU A 70 -0.78 15.78 -0.50
CA LEU A 70 -0.77 16.65 0.67
C LEU A 70 0.44 16.45 1.59
N ASN A 71 1.14 15.34 1.46
CA ASN A 71 2.17 14.94 2.41
C ASN A 71 3.59 14.92 1.86
N ALA A 72 3.81 15.17 0.55
CA ALA A 72 5.13 14.93 -0.05
C ALA A 72 5.67 13.54 0.42
N PHE A 73 4.87 12.50 0.17
CA PHE A 73 5.09 11.18 0.81
C PHE A 73 6.47 10.59 0.54
N PRO A 74 7.04 10.65 -0.67
CA PRO A 74 8.37 10.11 -0.93
C PRO A 74 9.46 10.72 -0.05
N GLU A 75 9.48 12.06 0.06
CA GLU A 75 10.48 12.79 0.86
C GLU A 75 10.32 12.48 2.34
N ASN A 76 9.07 12.49 2.84
CA ASN A 76 8.76 12.16 4.22
C ASN A 76 9.08 10.68 4.54
N LEU A 77 8.90 9.78 3.60
CA LEU A 77 9.26 8.36 3.76
C LEU A 77 10.77 8.21 3.89
N ALA A 78 11.54 8.86 3.01
CA ALA A 78 13.01 8.84 3.04
C ALA A 78 13.54 9.40 4.37
N GLU A 79 13.01 10.54 4.83
CA GLU A 79 13.42 11.14 6.10
C GLU A 79 13.13 10.21 7.29
N ARG A 80 11.96 9.57 7.31
CA ARG A 80 11.58 8.64 8.37
C ARG A 80 12.44 7.38 8.36
N MET A 81 12.68 6.79 7.20
CA MET A 81 13.60 5.65 7.09
C MET A 81 14.97 6.00 7.66
N ALA A 82 15.52 7.16 7.29
CA ALA A 82 16.81 7.62 7.81
C ALA A 82 16.79 7.81 9.34
N ARG A 83 15.73 8.43 9.88
CA ARG A 83 15.56 8.65 11.32
C ARG A 83 15.51 7.35 12.11
N HIS A 84 14.88 6.33 11.55
CA HIS A 84 14.71 5.01 12.17
C HIS A 84 15.82 4.00 11.81
N GLY A 85 16.83 4.41 11.03
CA GLY A 85 17.92 3.52 10.62
C GLY A 85 17.48 2.38 9.70
N LEU A 86 16.36 2.55 8.99
CA LEU A 86 15.82 1.56 8.05
C LEU A 86 16.44 1.74 6.66
N LEU A 87 16.77 0.62 6.02
CA LEU A 87 17.13 0.61 4.62
C LEU A 87 15.87 0.51 3.74
N PRO A 88 15.88 1.03 2.50
CA PRO A 88 14.73 0.97 1.60
C PRO A 88 14.19 -0.45 1.38
N GLN A 89 15.05 -1.45 1.34
CA GLN A 89 14.66 -2.87 1.22
C GLN A 89 13.77 -3.38 2.36
N HIS A 90 13.75 -2.71 3.51
CA HIS A 90 12.91 -3.05 4.66
C HIS A 90 11.49 -2.48 4.54
N VAL A 91 11.23 -1.64 3.52
CA VAL A 91 9.98 -0.91 3.37
C VAL A 91 9.32 -1.24 2.03
N GLY A 92 8.03 -1.53 2.08
CA GLY A 92 7.17 -1.66 0.92
C GLY A 92 6.01 -0.68 0.97
N VAL A 93 5.51 -0.31 -0.19
CA VAL A 93 4.35 0.56 -0.36
C VAL A 93 3.28 -0.20 -1.15
N GLU A 94 2.05 -0.21 -0.65
CA GLU A 94 0.92 -0.84 -1.31
C GLU A 94 -0.02 0.21 -1.87
N VAL A 95 -0.36 0.06 -3.15
CA VAL A 95 -1.21 0.97 -3.91
C VAL A 95 -2.37 0.20 -4.53
N THR A 96 -3.53 0.85 -4.65
CA THR A 96 -4.72 0.27 -5.30
C THR A 96 -5.03 0.97 -6.63
N GLU A 97 -5.82 0.32 -7.50
CA GLU A 97 -6.23 0.88 -8.80
C GLU A 97 -6.87 2.26 -8.70
N GLY A 98 -7.68 2.49 -7.67
CA GLY A 98 -8.39 3.75 -7.47
C GLY A 98 -7.50 4.99 -7.36
N MET A 99 -6.25 4.81 -6.96
CA MET A 99 -5.30 5.92 -6.81
C MET A 99 -4.88 6.56 -8.13
N PHE A 100 -5.02 5.83 -9.23
CA PHE A 100 -4.64 6.27 -10.58
C PHE A 100 -5.78 6.93 -11.35
N LEU A 101 -6.92 7.13 -10.68
CA LEU A 101 -8.07 7.79 -11.27
C LEU A 101 -8.07 9.29 -10.98
N GLY A 102 -8.44 10.09 -11.98
CA GLY A 102 -8.64 11.53 -11.82
C GLY A 102 -7.36 12.37 -11.79
N ARG A 103 -7.48 13.55 -11.18
CA ARG A 103 -6.44 14.60 -11.24
C ARG A 103 -5.19 14.33 -10.42
N THR A 104 -5.28 13.43 -9.47
CA THR A 104 -4.17 13.08 -8.55
C THR A 104 -3.20 12.07 -9.16
N ALA A 105 -3.59 11.39 -10.24
CA ALA A 105 -2.82 10.32 -10.86
C ALA A 105 -1.37 10.73 -11.19
N VAL A 106 -1.15 11.95 -11.69
CA VAL A 106 0.18 12.43 -12.04
C VAL A 106 1.09 12.52 -10.81
N SER A 107 0.58 13.05 -9.69
CA SER A 107 1.34 13.14 -8.44
C SER A 107 1.65 11.76 -7.87
N VAL A 108 0.69 10.84 -7.92
CA VAL A 108 0.88 9.44 -7.51
C VAL A 108 1.97 8.78 -8.34
N LEU A 109 1.88 8.88 -9.67
CA LEU A 109 2.86 8.31 -10.61
C LEU A 109 4.28 8.82 -10.35
N SER A 110 4.45 10.14 -10.23
CA SER A 110 5.75 10.74 -9.93
C SER A 110 6.29 10.24 -8.61
N GLY A 111 5.48 10.25 -7.55
CA GLY A 111 5.89 9.81 -6.22
C GLY A 111 6.26 8.33 -6.17
N LEU A 112 5.54 7.46 -6.89
CA LEU A 112 5.89 6.03 -6.98
C LEU A 112 7.25 5.81 -7.69
N HIS A 113 7.54 6.56 -8.74
CA HIS A 113 8.86 6.50 -9.36
C HIS A 113 9.98 6.93 -8.40
N ASP A 114 9.74 7.93 -7.57
CA ASP A 114 10.74 8.36 -6.59
C ASP A 114 10.92 7.32 -5.47
N ILE A 115 9.86 6.70 -5.00
CA ILE A 115 9.90 5.59 -4.02
C ILE A 115 10.64 4.38 -4.59
N HIS A 116 10.38 4.01 -5.84
CA HIS A 116 11.07 2.90 -6.50
C HIS A 116 12.56 3.20 -6.70
N LYS A 117 12.92 4.44 -7.11
CA LYS A 117 14.32 4.86 -7.22
C LYS A 117 15.07 4.80 -5.88
N MET A 118 14.39 5.00 -4.76
CA MET A 118 14.99 4.83 -3.44
C MET A 118 15.29 3.36 -3.12
N GLY A 119 14.66 2.40 -3.82
CA GLY A 119 14.81 0.96 -3.61
C GLY A 119 13.76 0.34 -2.70
N CYS A 120 12.66 1.04 -2.43
CA CYS A 120 11.50 0.47 -1.76
C CYS A 120 10.67 -0.38 -2.74
N GLU A 121 10.09 -1.48 -2.27
CA GLU A 121 9.18 -2.32 -3.07
C GLU A 121 7.83 -1.63 -3.24
N ILE A 122 7.28 -1.70 -4.45
CA ILE A 122 5.92 -1.25 -4.73
C ILE A 122 5.06 -2.47 -5.07
N SER A 123 4.00 -2.68 -4.28
CA SER A 123 3.00 -3.71 -4.51
C SER A 123 1.70 -3.09 -4.98
N PHE A 124 1.12 -3.66 -6.02
CA PHE A 124 -0.21 -3.29 -6.49
C PHE A 124 -1.23 -4.22 -5.82
N ASP A 125 -2.10 -3.67 -4.99
CA ASP A 125 -3.10 -4.42 -4.24
C ASP A 125 -4.48 -4.40 -4.91
N ASP A 126 -5.32 -5.39 -4.60
CA ASP A 126 -6.67 -5.58 -5.11
C ASP A 126 -6.75 -5.56 -6.65
N PHE A 127 -5.71 -6.07 -7.34
CA PHE A 127 -5.63 -6.02 -8.79
C PHE A 127 -6.77 -6.81 -9.46
N GLY A 128 -7.44 -6.17 -10.42
CA GLY A 128 -8.52 -6.73 -11.21
C GLY A 128 -9.93 -6.34 -10.74
N THR A 129 -10.06 -5.62 -9.61
CA THR A 129 -11.39 -5.22 -9.09
C THR A 129 -11.93 -3.93 -9.70
N GLY A 130 -11.08 -3.17 -10.40
CA GLY A 130 -11.41 -1.86 -10.94
C GLY A 130 -11.21 -1.76 -12.44
N TYR A 131 -10.90 -0.55 -12.89
CA TYR A 131 -10.60 -0.25 -14.30
C TYR A 131 -9.10 -0.45 -14.58
N ALA A 132 -8.57 -1.66 -14.33
CA ALA A 132 -7.19 -1.97 -14.65
C ALA A 132 -6.92 -1.68 -16.13
N SER A 133 -6.30 -0.56 -16.40
CA SER A 133 -5.77 -0.26 -17.72
C SER A 133 -4.39 -0.89 -17.83
N LEU A 134 -4.08 -1.53 -18.98
CA LEU A 134 -2.73 -1.99 -19.32
C LEU A 134 -1.68 -0.85 -19.19
N MET A 135 -2.14 0.39 -19.12
CA MET A 135 -1.30 1.55 -18.80
C MET A 135 -0.65 1.45 -17.40
N HIS A 136 -1.28 0.75 -16.46
CA HIS A 136 -0.73 0.55 -15.11
C HIS A 136 0.48 -0.39 -15.11
N LEU A 137 0.66 -1.22 -16.14
CA LEU A 137 1.86 -2.06 -16.32
C LEU A 137 3.13 -1.26 -16.63
N LYS A 138 3.01 0.05 -16.94
CA LYS A 138 4.17 0.95 -17.08
C LYS A 138 4.65 1.53 -15.75
N LEU A 139 3.94 1.24 -14.66
CA LEU A 139 4.33 1.65 -13.32
C LEU A 139 5.52 0.82 -12.84
N PRO A 140 6.35 1.38 -11.98
CA PRO A 140 7.43 0.64 -11.35
C PRO A 140 6.87 -0.27 -10.24
N ILE A 141 6.16 -1.33 -10.63
CA ILE A 141 5.53 -2.28 -9.73
C ILE A 141 6.40 -3.53 -9.66
N ASP A 142 6.75 -3.92 -8.45
CA ASP A 142 7.55 -5.10 -8.16
C ASP A 142 6.67 -6.34 -7.90
N ARG A 143 5.42 -6.12 -7.46
CA ARG A 143 4.51 -7.20 -7.09
C ARG A 143 3.06 -6.86 -7.41
N LEU A 144 2.34 -7.84 -7.95
CA LEU A 144 0.88 -7.81 -8.08
C LEU A 144 0.24 -8.71 -7.02
N LYS A 145 -0.73 -8.18 -6.29
CA LYS A 145 -1.58 -8.94 -5.36
C LYS A 145 -2.95 -9.10 -6.00
N ILE A 146 -3.29 -10.34 -6.32
CA ILE A 146 -4.61 -10.67 -6.91
C ILE A 146 -5.66 -10.57 -5.81
N ASP A 147 -6.74 -9.84 -6.06
CA ASP A 147 -7.82 -9.71 -5.08
C ASP A 147 -8.43 -11.06 -4.72
N ARG A 148 -8.80 -11.20 -3.46
CA ARG A 148 -9.37 -12.42 -2.89
C ARG A 148 -10.64 -12.87 -3.62
N SER A 149 -11.44 -11.95 -4.19
CA SER A 149 -12.67 -12.29 -4.89
C SER A 149 -12.44 -13.20 -6.10
N PHE A 150 -11.29 -13.08 -6.77
CA PHE A 150 -10.92 -13.95 -7.89
C PHE A 150 -10.35 -15.31 -7.47
N VAL A 151 -9.83 -15.40 -6.25
CA VAL A 151 -9.22 -16.63 -5.74
C VAL A 151 -10.23 -17.50 -4.99
N THR A 152 -11.19 -16.86 -4.31
CA THR A 152 -12.22 -17.59 -3.55
C THR A 152 -13.12 -18.39 -4.50
N GLY A 153 -13.16 -19.72 -4.31
CA GLY A 153 -13.98 -20.62 -5.13
C GLY A 153 -13.48 -20.82 -6.57
N ILE A 154 -12.24 -20.49 -6.85
CA ILE A 154 -11.60 -20.55 -8.17
C ILE A 154 -11.72 -21.94 -8.82
N GLU A 155 -11.75 -22.99 -8.04
CA GLU A 155 -11.90 -24.39 -8.49
C GLU A 155 -13.25 -24.65 -9.17
N ASN A 156 -14.27 -23.84 -8.87
CA ASN A 156 -15.63 -23.95 -9.38
C ASN A 156 -16.00 -22.80 -10.35
N ASP A 157 -15.10 -21.83 -10.56
CA ASP A 157 -15.33 -20.67 -11.44
C ASP A 157 -14.27 -20.60 -12.54
N PRO A 158 -14.58 -21.12 -13.75
CA PRO A 158 -13.65 -21.08 -14.86
C PRO A 158 -13.33 -19.65 -15.35
N THR A 159 -14.21 -18.67 -15.09
CA THR A 159 -13.94 -17.26 -15.44
C THR A 159 -12.88 -16.68 -14.52
N ASN A 160 -13.03 -16.87 -13.20
CA ASN A 160 -12.02 -16.44 -12.24
C ASN A 160 -10.68 -17.16 -12.47
N ALA A 161 -10.72 -18.46 -12.78
CA ALA A 161 -9.51 -19.22 -13.11
C ALA A 161 -8.79 -18.66 -14.35
N ALA A 162 -9.52 -18.23 -15.38
CA ALA A 162 -8.95 -17.60 -16.57
C ALA A 162 -8.36 -16.22 -16.25
N ILE A 163 -9.04 -15.41 -15.45
CA ILE A 163 -8.56 -14.09 -15.00
C ILE A 163 -7.25 -14.24 -14.20
N VAL A 164 -7.24 -15.10 -13.18
CA VAL A 164 -6.04 -15.31 -12.35
C VAL A 164 -4.87 -15.79 -13.20
N ARG A 165 -5.10 -16.70 -14.15
CA ARG A 165 -4.05 -17.16 -15.07
C ARG A 165 -3.52 -16.02 -15.94
N ALA A 166 -4.41 -15.20 -16.51
CA ALA A 166 -4.01 -14.07 -17.33
C ALA A 166 -3.19 -13.04 -16.52
N ILE A 167 -3.54 -12.81 -15.25
CA ILE A 167 -2.77 -11.93 -14.35
C ILE A 167 -1.40 -12.55 -14.00
N ALA A 168 -1.33 -13.86 -13.81
CA ALA A 168 -0.09 -14.55 -13.47
C ALA A 168 0.91 -14.62 -14.66
N ASP A 169 0.41 -14.45 -15.88
CA ASP A 169 1.21 -14.45 -17.12
C ASP A 169 1.73 -13.03 -17.48
N LEU A 170 1.37 -11.98 -16.70
CA LEU A 170 1.83 -10.60 -16.88
C LEU A 170 3.25 -10.40 -16.29
#